data_66ee8b9102385bda62a5b761dd775cd4
#
_entry.id   66ee8b9102385bda62a5b761dd775cd4
#
_cell.length_a   1.000
_cell.length_b   1.000
_cell.length_c   1.000
_cell.angle_alpha   90.00
_cell.angle_beta   90.00
_cell.angle_gamma   90.00
#
_symmetry.space_group_name_H-M   'P 1'
#
loop_
_entity.id
_entity.type
_entity.pdbx_description
1 polymer ?
#
loop_
_entity_poly.entity_id
_entity_poly.type
_entity_poly.pdbx_seq_one_letter_code
_entity_poly.pdbx_strand_id
1 'polypeptide(L)'
;MQENSFKFKSLSYWRNIDKKIFFCFLILFFLGLFFSFSSTSSLAGERLNKDYYFFFTKHLIFTLLALIIMILISFLETAFLKKFVLPLFIVSFTFLALVPIFGVEVKGAKRWLDLYFFRLQPIELLKPFFILTTVKVLTEEKIKNNNLKYFLSFLLLSFVIVLLINQPDLGQ
;
A
#
# COMPACT_ATOMS: atom_id res chain seq x y z
N MET A 1 -4.69 36.80 11.42
CA MET A 1 -5.71 36.29 10.45
C MET A 1 -5.41 34.87 9.90
N GLN A 2 -4.14 34.43 9.87
CA GLN A 2 -3.75 33.07 9.41
C GLN A 2 -4.04 31.95 10.41
N GLU A 3 -3.97 32.23 11.71
CA GLU A 3 -4.14 31.24 12.80
C GLU A 3 -5.59 30.69 12.87
N ASN A 4 -6.58 31.53 12.59
CA ASN A 4 -7.98 31.14 12.54
C ASN A 4 -8.33 30.24 11.33
N SER A 5 -7.60 30.36 10.23
CA SER A 5 -7.76 29.55 9.01
C SER A 5 -7.33 28.11 9.25
N PHE A 6 -6.24 27.90 10.00
CA PHE A 6 -5.71 26.55 10.30
C PHE A 6 -6.63 25.80 11.29
N LYS A 7 -7.12 26.49 12.32
CA LYS A 7 -8.08 25.95 13.29
C LYS A 7 -9.42 25.54 12.67
N PHE A 8 -9.90 26.32 11.71
CA PHE A 8 -11.14 26.03 10.97
C PHE A 8 -10.97 24.81 10.04
N LYS A 9 -9.82 24.67 9.37
CA LYS A 9 -9.48 23.50 8.54
C LYS A 9 -9.36 22.22 9.38
N SER A 10 -8.76 22.29 10.55
CA SER A 10 -8.60 21.10 11.42
C SER A 10 -9.94 20.62 11.98
N LEU A 11 -10.83 21.54 12.37
CA LEU A 11 -12.17 21.19 12.85
C LEU A 11 -13.06 20.59 11.76
N SER A 12 -12.97 21.10 10.52
CA SER A 12 -13.68 20.54 9.38
C SER A 12 -13.15 19.15 8.99
N TYR A 13 -11.83 18.92 9.15
CA TYR A 13 -11.18 17.65 8.92
C TYR A 13 -11.73 16.53 9.83
N TRP A 14 -11.74 16.76 11.16
CA TRP A 14 -12.29 15.78 12.12
C TRP A 14 -13.77 15.49 11.93
N ARG A 15 -14.52 16.42 11.38
CA ARG A 15 -15.93 16.25 11.05
C ARG A 15 -16.13 15.36 9.84
N ASN A 16 -15.21 15.38 8.87
CA ASN A 16 -15.31 14.65 7.59
C ASN A 16 -14.71 13.24 7.64
N ILE A 17 -13.92 12.91 8.68
CA ILE A 17 -13.42 11.54 8.88
C ILE A 17 -14.53 10.65 9.43
N ASP A 18 -14.70 9.48 8.83
CA ASP A 18 -15.46 8.41 9.45
C ASP A 18 -14.71 7.87 10.67
N LYS A 19 -15.19 8.31 11.85
CA LYS A 19 -14.59 7.98 13.13
C LYS A 19 -14.58 6.48 13.41
N LYS A 20 -15.60 5.73 12.92
CA LYS A 20 -15.70 4.29 13.12
C LYS A 20 -14.59 3.57 12.37
N ILE A 21 -14.40 3.91 11.10
CA ILE A 21 -13.34 3.36 10.26
C ILE A 21 -11.97 3.71 10.85
N PHE A 22 -11.75 4.97 11.24
CA PHE A 22 -10.50 5.41 11.87
C PHE A 22 -10.20 4.63 13.16
N PHE A 23 -11.20 4.42 14.01
CA PHE A 23 -11.04 3.64 15.25
C PHE A 23 -10.74 2.16 14.97
N CYS A 24 -11.37 1.56 13.95
CA CYS A 24 -11.06 0.19 13.52
C CYS A 24 -9.59 0.07 13.08
N PHE A 25 -9.07 1.03 12.31
CA PHE A 25 -7.66 1.03 11.94
C PHE A 25 -6.73 1.15 13.16
N LEU A 26 -7.03 2.04 14.11
CA LEU A 26 -6.25 2.14 15.35
C LEU A 26 -6.23 0.83 16.13
N ILE A 27 -7.38 0.17 16.28
CA ILE A 27 -7.46 -1.14 16.95
C ILE A 27 -6.57 -2.16 16.22
N LEU A 28 -6.62 -2.22 14.90
CA LEU A 28 -5.78 -3.13 14.10
C LEU A 28 -4.29 -2.82 14.28
N PHE A 29 -3.89 -1.55 14.34
CA PHE A 29 -2.50 -1.17 14.63
C PHE A 29 -2.05 -1.65 16.02
N PHE A 30 -2.86 -1.44 17.05
CA PHE A 30 -2.52 -1.91 18.41
C PHE A 30 -2.48 -3.43 18.50
N LEU A 31 -3.43 -4.13 17.88
CA LEU A 31 -3.41 -5.59 17.83
C LEU A 31 -2.18 -6.12 17.07
N GLY A 32 -1.82 -5.47 15.94
CA GLY A 32 -0.62 -5.82 15.18
C GLY A 32 0.65 -5.66 16.01
N LEU A 33 0.78 -4.57 16.76
CA LEU A 33 1.91 -4.36 17.67
C LEU A 33 1.92 -5.38 18.82
N PHE A 34 0.77 -5.67 19.42
CA PHE A 34 0.64 -6.67 20.48
C PHE A 34 1.05 -8.06 20.00
N PHE A 35 0.55 -8.51 18.85
CA PHE A 35 0.93 -9.78 18.27
C PHE A 35 2.40 -9.82 17.84
N SER A 36 2.92 -8.73 17.30
CA SER A 36 4.34 -8.63 16.97
C SER A 36 5.21 -8.76 18.20
N PHE A 37 4.86 -8.10 19.29
CA PHE A 37 5.56 -8.22 20.57
C PHE A 37 5.51 -9.64 21.11
N SER A 38 4.33 -10.25 21.13
CA SER A 38 4.14 -11.63 21.62
C SER A 38 4.82 -12.69 20.73
N SER A 39 4.82 -12.47 19.41
CA SER A 39 5.38 -13.41 18.43
C SER A 39 6.90 -13.28 18.25
N THR A 40 7.50 -12.16 18.68
CA THR A 40 8.95 -11.96 18.59
C THR A 40 9.63 -12.82 19.63
N SER A 41 9.70 -14.12 19.34
CA SER A 41 10.39 -15.06 20.20
C SER A 41 11.91 -14.88 20.09
N SER A 42 12.60 -15.12 21.19
CA SER A 42 14.06 -15.19 21.28
C SER A 42 14.71 -16.02 20.15
N LEU A 43 14.03 -17.07 19.72
CA LEU A 43 14.52 -18.00 18.69
C LEU A 43 14.79 -17.35 17.32
N ALA A 44 14.00 -16.36 16.91
CA ALA A 44 14.24 -15.68 15.63
C ALA A 44 15.39 -14.68 15.71
N GLY A 45 15.56 -14.00 16.85
CA GLY A 45 16.70 -13.12 17.13
C GLY A 45 18.01 -13.90 17.23
N GLU A 46 18.04 -14.97 18.00
CA GLU A 46 19.20 -15.84 18.19
C GLU A 46 19.71 -16.45 16.86
N ARG A 47 18.81 -16.96 16.02
CA ARG A 47 19.17 -17.53 14.71
C ARG A 47 19.80 -16.52 13.75
N LEU A 48 19.52 -15.24 13.92
CA LEU A 48 19.99 -14.15 13.04
C LEU A 48 21.06 -13.29 13.71
N ASN A 49 21.51 -13.65 14.92
CA ASN A 49 22.47 -12.85 15.71
C ASN A 49 22.00 -11.38 15.87
N LYS A 50 20.71 -11.17 16.13
CA LYS A 50 20.08 -9.86 16.31
C LYS A 50 19.51 -9.73 17.72
N ASP A 51 19.40 -8.49 18.19
CA ASP A 51 18.80 -8.19 19.49
C ASP A 51 17.39 -8.76 19.62
N TYR A 52 17.03 -9.17 20.83
CA TYR A 52 15.71 -9.75 21.15
C TYR A 52 14.53 -8.95 20.58
N TYR A 53 14.58 -7.63 20.69
CA TYR A 53 13.51 -6.74 20.23
C TYR A 53 13.68 -6.20 18.80
N PHE A 54 14.67 -6.66 18.05
CA PHE A 54 14.97 -6.13 16.72
C PHE A 54 13.75 -6.12 15.78
N PHE A 55 13.04 -7.23 15.69
CA PHE A 55 11.87 -7.35 14.81
C PHE A 55 10.70 -6.51 15.30
N PHE A 56 10.46 -6.47 16.61
CA PHE A 56 9.42 -5.64 17.20
C PHE A 56 9.69 -4.14 16.97
N THR A 57 10.92 -3.69 17.22
CA THR A 57 11.31 -2.29 16.99
C THR A 57 11.14 -1.89 15.53
N LYS A 58 11.56 -2.77 14.62
CA LYS A 58 11.37 -2.56 13.19
C LYS A 58 9.89 -2.45 12.82
N HIS A 59 9.06 -3.36 13.33
CA HIS A 59 7.62 -3.33 13.12
C HIS A 59 6.98 -2.06 13.70
N LEU A 60 7.36 -1.65 14.90
CA LEU A 60 6.90 -0.43 15.54
C LEU A 60 7.20 0.82 14.69
N ILE A 61 8.44 0.94 14.19
CA ILE A 61 8.85 2.07 13.34
C ILE A 61 7.99 2.12 12.07
N PHE A 62 7.84 1.00 11.36
CA PHE A 62 7.04 0.96 10.13
C PHE A 62 5.56 1.20 10.39
N THR A 63 5.01 0.70 11.50
CA THR A 63 3.62 0.93 11.89
C THR A 63 3.36 2.41 12.21
N LEU A 64 4.26 3.06 12.95
CA LEU A 64 4.16 4.50 13.21
C LEU A 64 4.29 5.33 11.92
N LEU A 65 5.23 4.97 11.04
CA LEU A 65 5.37 5.61 9.74
C LEU A 65 4.10 5.47 8.89
N ALA A 66 3.53 4.27 8.84
CA ALA A 66 2.28 4.00 8.12
C ALA A 66 1.11 4.83 8.67
N LEU A 67 1.01 4.97 10.00
CA LEU A 67 -0.01 5.79 10.64
C LEU A 67 0.15 7.27 10.29
N ILE A 68 1.37 7.78 10.30
CA ILE A 68 1.67 9.16 9.89
C ILE A 68 1.27 9.37 8.41
N ILE A 69 1.67 8.46 7.52
CA ILE A 69 1.33 8.53 6.09
C ILE A 69 -0.20 8.47 5.89
N MET A 70 -0.90 7.59 6.61
CA MET A 70 -2.37 7.50 6.56
C MET A 70 -3.02 8.83 6.93
N ILE A 71 -2.56 9.47 8.02
CA ILE A 71 -3.07 10.78 8.44
C ILE A 71 -2.75 11.84 7.40
N LEU A 72 -1.52 11.91 6.88
CA LEU A 72 -1.13 12.89 5.87
C LEU A 72 -1.95 12.76 4.57
N ILE A 73 -2.15 11.53 4.08
CA ILE A 73 -2.96 11.28 2.88
C ILE A 73 -4.42 11.67 3.11
N SER A 74 -4.92 11.46 4.31
CA SER A 74 -6.30 11.81 4.70
C SER A 74 -6.59 13.33 4.63
N PHE A 75 -5.56 14.18 4.70
CA PHE A 75 -5.69 15.64 4.48
C PHE A 75 -5.78 16.04 3.01
N LEU A 76 -5.42 15.14 2.09
CA LEU A 76 -5.42 15.46 0.66
C LEU A 76 -6.86 15.46 0.11
N GLU A 77 -7.14 16.41 -0.76
CA GLU A 77 -8.42 16.46 -1.47
C GLU A 77 -8.54 15.29 -2.45
N THR A 78 -9.74 14.70 -2.53
CA THR A 78 -10.00 13.58 -3.44
C THR A 78 -9.73 13.92 -4.91
N ALA A 79 -9.93 15.18 -5.31
CA ALA A 79 -9.62 15.66 -6.65
C ALA A 79 -8.10 15.59 -6.94
N PHE A 80 -7.28 15.96 -5.96
CA PHE A 80 -5.83 15.85 -6.03
C PHE A 80 -5.39 14.38 -6.14
N LEU A 81 -5.93 13.51 -5.28
CA LEU A 81 -5.62 12.07 -5.32
C LEU A 81 -5.97 11.45 -6.68
N LYS A 82 -7.15 11.74 -7.23
CA LYS A 82 -7.58 11.24 -8.54
C LYS A 82 -6.60 11.58 -9.68
N LYS A 83 -5.90 12.72 -9.58
CA LYS A 83 -4.90 13.15 -10.57
C LYS A 83 -3.65 12.27 -10.56
N PHE A 84 -3.24 11.78 -9.39
CA PHE A 84 -2.02 10.99 -9.22
C PHE A 84 -2.24 9.48 -9.32
N VAL A 85 -3.48 8.98 -9.30
CA VAL A 85 -3.79 7.55 -9.36
C VAL A 85 -3.13 6.86 -10.56
N LEU A 86 -3.31 7.41 -11.75
CA LEU A 86 -2.77 6.80 -12.98
C LEU A 86 -1.23 6.83 -13.04
N PRO A 87 -0.55 7.94 -12.79
CA PRO A 87 0.92 7.96 -12.68
C PRO A 87 1.47 6.97 -11.66
N LEU A 88 0.87 6.90 -10.47
CA LEU A 88 1.30 5.99 -9.41
C LEU A 88 1.05 4.52 -9.78
N PHE A 89 -0.04 4.24 -10.48
CA PHE A 89 -0.29 2.91 -11.03
C PHE A 89 0.80 2.54 -12.04
N ILE A 90 1.12 3.42 -13.00
CA ILE A 90 2.16 3.16 -14.02
C ILE A 90 3.51 2.90 -13.35
N VAL A 91 3.91 3.71 -12.38
CA VAL A 91 5.17 3.54 -11.63
C VAL A 91 5.18 2.19 -10.90
N SER A 92 4.11 1.87 -10.16
CA SER A 92 4.02 0.61 -9.42
C SER A 92 4.00 -0.60 -10.36
N PHE A 93 3.32 -0.49 -11.49
CA PHE A 93 3.29 -1.52 -12.52
C PHE A 93 4.66 -1.74 -13.16
N THR A 94 5.40 -0.66 -13.42
CA THR A 94 6.78 -0.74 -13.92
C THR A 94 7.67 -1.46 -12.93
N PHE A 95 7.58 -1.16 -11.63
CA PHE A 95 8.32 -1.90 -10.60
C PHE A 95 7.95 -3.38 -10.59
N LEU A 96 6.67 -3.73 -10.73
CA LEU A 96 6.25 -5.13 -10.83
C LEU A 96 6.84 -5.83 -12.07
N ALA A 97 6.84 -5.16 -13.21
CA ALA A 97 7.40 -5.70 -14.46
C ALA A 97 8.93 -5.87 -14.41
N LEU A 98 9.64 -5.12 -13.57
CA LEU A 98 11.08 -5.23 -13.37
C LEU A 98 11.48 -6.39 -12.44
N VAL A 99 10.56 -6.93 -11.64
CA VAL A 99 10.85 -8.02 -10.69
C VAL A 99 11.46 -9.27 -11.35
N PRO A 100 10.95 -9.80 -12.47
CA PRO A 100 11.54 -11.00 -13.11
C PRO A 100 13.00 -10.81 -13.49
N ILE A 101 13.41 -9.57 -13.84
CA ILE A 101 14.75 -9.22 -14.33
C ILE A 101 15.68 -8.90 -13.14
N PHE A 102 15.28 -7.99 -12.28
CA PHE A 102 16.10 -7.42 -11.19
C PHE A 102 15.72 -7.93 -9.80
N GLY A 103 14.69 -8.79 -9.70
CA GLY A 103 14.21 -9.30 -8.42
C GLY A 103 15.21 -10.22 -7.74
N VAL A 104 15.29 -10.08 -6.41
CA VAL A 104 16.06 -10.99 -5.56
C VAL A 104 15.25 -12.23 -5.28
N GLU A 105 15.89 -13.39 -5.45
CA GLU A 105 15.27 -14.68 -5.15
C GLU A 105 15.23 -14.91 -3.64
N VAL A 106 14.03 -15.12 -3.11
CA VAL A 106 13.79 -15.45 -1.71
C VAL A 106 12.88 -16.68 -1.65
N LYS A 107 13.40 -17.78 -1.06
CA LYS A 107 12.67 -19.05 -0.93
C LYS A 107 12.17 -19.61 -2.27
N GLY A 108 13.00 -19.51 -3.32
CA GLY A 108 12.70 -20.07 -4.63
C GLY A 108 11.81 -19.18 -5.53
N ALA A 109 11.50 -17.96 -5.13
CA ALA A 109 10.72 -17.03 -5.95
C ALA A 109 11.30 -15.61 -5.95
N LYS A 110 11.29 -14.99 -7.12
CA LYS A 110 11.69 -13.59 -7.30
C LYS A 110 10.49 -12.69 -7.12
N ARG A 111 10.34 -12.05 -5.96
CA ARG A 111 9.19 -11.21 -5.60
C ARG A 111 9.58 -9.85 -5.06
N TRP A 112 10.86 -9.67 -4.75
CA TRP A 112 11.37 -8.51 -4.03
C TRP A 112 12.38 -7.76 -4.89
N LEU A 113 12.28 -6.44 -4.89
CA LEU A 113 13.34 -5.55 -5.38
C LEU A 113 14.17 -5.10 -4.18
N ASP A 114 15.50 -5.27 -4.28
CA ASP A 114 16.41 -4.78 -3.26
C ASP A 114 16.80 -3.33 -3.60
N LEU A 115 16.35 -2.39 -2.78
CA LEU A 115 16.60 -0.95 -2.94
C LEU A 115 17.72 -0.46 -2.01
N TYR A 116 18.65 -1.36 -1.65
CA TYR A 116 19.80 -1.10 -0.77
C TYR A 116 19.39 -0.86 0.71
N PHE A 117 18.45 0.02 0.99
CA PHE A 117 17.99 0.34 2.36
C PHE A 117 16.85 -0.58 2.83
N PHE A 118 16.03 -1.02 1.93
CA PHE A 118 14.90 -1.91 2.23
C PHE A 118 14.53 -2.74 1.00
N ARG A 119 13.88 -3.86 1.26
CA ARG A 119 13.30 -4.69 0.20
C ARG A 119 11.87 -4.27 -0.04
N LEU A 120 11.56 -3.93 -1.28
CA LEU A 120 10.22 -3.58 -1.73
C LEU A 120 9.60 -4.78 -2.41
N GLN A 121 8.35 -5.11 -2.06
CA GLN A 121 7.52 -6.04 -2.82
C GLN A 121 6.56 -5.22 -3.68
N PRO A 122 6.78 -5.12 -5.00
CA PRO A 122 6.06 -4.18 -5.85
C PRO A 122 4.56 -4.44 -5.94
N ILE A 123 4.12 -5.69 -5.77
CA ILE A 123 2.69 -6.01 -5.78
C ILE A 123 1.93 -5.33 -4.64
N GLU A 124 2.54 -5.20 -3.46
CA GLU A 124 1.90 -4.51 -2.33
C GLU A 124 1.68 -3.02 -2.62
N LEU A 125 2.62 -2.41 -3.34
CA LEU A 125 2.48 -1.04 -3.79
C LEU A 125 1.43 -0.92 -4.91
N LEU A 126 1.35 -1.91 -5.80
CA LEU A 126 0.43 -1.90 -6.94
C LEU A 126 -1.03 -2.05 -6.52
N LYS A 127 -1.35 -2.90 -5.53
CA LYS A 127 -2.72 -3.21 -5.10
C LYS A 127 -3.63 -1.97 -4.93
N PRO A 128 -3.27 -0.97 -4.11
CA PRO A 128 -4.13 0.20 -3.92
C PRO A 128 -4.31 1.01 -5.21
N PHE A 129 -3.26 1.18 -6.00
CA PHE A 129 -3.35 1.96 -7.25
C PHE A 129 -4.08 1.21 -8.35
N PHE A 130 -4.00 -0.12 -8.38
CA PHE A 130 -4.78 -0.96 -9.27
C PHE A 130 -6.29 -0.80 -9.01
N ILE A 131 -6.71 -0.91 -7.73
CA ILE A 131 -8.11 -0.72 -7.35
C ILE A 131 -8.61 0.67 -7.77
N LEU A 132 -7.85 1.71 -7.42
CA LEU A 132 -8.23 3.10 -7.74
C LEU A 132 -8.27 3.36 -9.25
N THR A 133 -7.34 2.77 -10.02
CA THR A 133 -7.34 2.89 -11.50
C THR A 133 -8.52 2.17 -12.12
N THR A 134 -8.84 0.98 -11.64
CA THR A 134 -10.02 0.22 -12.10
C THR A 134 -11.31 1.00 -11.82
N VAL A 135 -11.47 1.55 -10.61
CA VAL A 135 -12.61 2.41 -10.28
C VAL A 135 -12.66 3.63 -11.22
N LYS A 136 -11.51 4.28 -11.48
CA LYS A 136 -11.45 5.42 -12.39
C LYS A 136 -11.91 5.04 -13.80
N VAL A 137 -11.48 3.89 -14.34
CA VAL A 137 -11.92 3.40 -15.66
C VAL A 137 -13.43 3.15 -15.70
N LEU A 138 -13.96 2.49 -14.66
CA LEU A 138 -15.38 2.17 -14.57
C LEU A 138 -16.27 3.40 -14.42
N THR A 139 -15.79 4.45 -13.75
CA THR A 139 -16.54 5.69 -13.49
C THR A 139 -16.27 6.80 -14.52
N GLU A 140 -15.39 6.56 -15.52
CA GLU A 140 -15.05 7.57 -16.52
C GLU A 140 -16.24 7.89 -17.42
N GLU A 141 -16.74 9.12 -17.36
CA GLU A 141 -17.92 9.57 -18.11
C GLU A 141 -17.64 9.75 -19.61
N LYS A 142 -16.37 9.98 -19.99
CA LYS A 142 -15.98 10.11 -21.40
C LYS A 142 -16.17 8.82 -22.17
N ILE A 143 -16.12 7.68 -21.50
CA ILE A 143 -16.34 6.36 -22.10
C ILE A 143 -17.83 6.04 -21.95
N LYS A 144 -18.62 6.30 -22.99
CA LYS A 144 -20.08 6.04 -22.99
C LYS A 144 -20.45 4.56 -23.03
N ASN A 145 -19.55 3.72 -23.59
CA ASN A 145 -19.82 2.29 -23.75
C ASN A 145 -19.38 1.51 -22.50
N ASN A 146 -20.35 0.97 -21.75
CA ASN A 146 -20.08 0.19 -20.55
C ASN A 146 -19.30 -1.09 -20.83
N ASN A 147 -19.54 -1.76 -21.99
CA ASN A 147 -18.78 -2.95 -22.37
C ASN A 147 -17.29 -2.65 -22.57
N LEU A 148 -16.98 -1.45 -23.09
CA LEU A 148 -15.59 -1.02 -23.23
C LEU A 148 -14.94 -0.77 -21.86
N LYS A 149 -15.65 -0.23 -20.87
CA LYS A 149 -15.16 -0.05 -19.50
C LYS A 149 -14.82 -1.40 -18.86
N TYR A 150 -15.72 -2.37 -18.97
CA TYR A 150 -15.51 -3.71 -18.44
C TYR A 150 -14.35 -4.42 -19.15
N PHE A 151 -14.27 -4.29 -20.46
CA PHE A 151 -13.16 -4.86 -21.24
C PHE A 151 -11.82 -4.27 -20.83
N LEU A 152 -11.70 -2.95 -20.69
CA LEU A 152 -10.48 -2.29 -20.23
C LEU A 152 -10.10 -2.72 -18.82
N SER A 153 -11.06 -2.82 -17.90
CA SER A 153 -10.82 -3.28 -16.53
C SER A 153 -10.36 -4.74 -16.50
N PHE A 154 -10.96 -5.60 -17.33
CA PHE A 154 -10.53 -6.99 -17.47
C PHE A 154 -9.13 -7.10 -18.07
N LEU A 155 -8.81 -6.26 -19.04
CA LEU A 155 -7.48 -6.23 -19.66
C LEU A 155 -6.41 -5.80 -18.65
N LEU A 156 -6.68 -4.78 -17.84
CA LEU A 156 -5.78 -4.38 -16.74
C LEU A 156 -5.54 -5.53 -15.76
N LEU A 157 -6.60 -6.22 -15.35
CA LEU A 157 -6.51 -7.38 -14.47
C LEU A 157 -5.66 -8.50 -15.10
N SER A 158 -5.92 -8.82 -16.37
CA SER A 158 -5.20 -9.86 -17.09
C SER A 158 -3.70 -9.58 -17.17
N PHE A 159 -3.28 -8.33 -17.41
CA PHE A 159 -1.88 -7.96 -17.41
C PHE A 159 -1.21 -8.19 -16.05
N VAL A 160 -1.87 -7.80 -14.96
CA VAL A 160 -1.34 -8.03 -13.61
C VAL A 160 -1.22 -9.53 -13.32
N ILE A 161 -2.24 -10.32 -13.67
CA ILE A 161 -2.22 -11.79 -13.47
C ILE A 161 -1.07 -12.43 -14.24
N VAL A 162 -0.86 -12.08 -15.51
CA VAL A 162 0.24 -12.63 -16.33
C VAL A 162 1.61 -12.35 -15.68
N LEU A 163 1.80 -11.14 -15.15
CA LEU A 163 3.05 -10.82 -14.44
C LEU A 163 3.22 -11.62 -13.15
N LEU A 164 2.13 -11.84 -12.39
CA LEU A 164 2.17 -12.61 -11.13
C LEU A 164 2.42 -14.11 -11.37
N ILE A 165 1.86 -14.69 -12.43
CA ILE A 165 2.12 -16.08 -12.82
C ILE A 165 3.61 -16.30 -13.09
N ASN A 166 4.27 -15.34 -13.73
CA ASN A 166 5.72 -15.39 -13.98
C ASN A 166 6.59 -15.24 -12.72
N GLN A 167 5.99 -14.79 -11.61
CA GLN A 167 6.70 -14.60 -10.33
C GLN A 167 6.45 -15.71 -9.30
N PRO A 168 5.89 -16.87 -9.67
CA PRO A 168 5.15 -17.89 -8.92
C PRO A 168 4.52 -17.38 -7.59
N ASP A 169 3.65 -16.40 -7.74
CA ASP A 169 3.00 -15.69 -6.63
C ASP A 169 1.46 -15.73 -6.73
N LEU A 170 0.91 -16.92 -6.96
CA LEU A 170 -0.53 -17.12 -7.14
C LEU A 170 -1.37 -16.94 -5.86
N GLY A 171 -0.74 -16.72 -4.71
CA GLY A 171 -1.42 -16.56 -3.41
C GLY A 171 -1.70 -15.11 -3.01
N GLN A 172 -1.48 -14.13 -3.87
CA GLN A 172 -1.61 -12.70 -3.54
C GLN A 172 -2.73 -11.97 -4.27
#